data_e58a908628d8becda6b8571674b00d53
#
_entry.id   e58a908628d8becda6b8571674b00d53
#
_cell.length_a   1.000
_cell.length_b   1.000
_cell.length_c   1.000
_cell.angle_alpha   90.00
_cell.angle_beta   90.00
_cell.angle_gamma   90.00
#
_symmetry.space_group_name_H-M   'P 1'
#
loop_
_entity.id
_entity.type
_entity.pdbx_description
1 polymer ?
#
loop_
_entity_poly.entity_id
_entity_poly.type
_entity_poly.pdbx_seq_one_letter_code
_entity_poly.pdbx_strand_id
1 'polypeptide(L)'
;MTLAAILIWYVGIGVLAAIGTVTISRARFSPRVEHSFFALLLIPIAAMYLVFVAYFGDGSTPRPEAYAVVVFVVLGLLGLRFPALLVLGYALHGGWDLAHEVRVHLGTGGARPFTDIPLAYGAFCAAYDWWMAGYFFTRRAAWRQ
;
A
#
# COMPACT_ATOMS: atom_id res chain seq x y z
N MET A 1 -24.19 11.01 2.46
CA MET A 1 -23.65 9.64 2.16
C MET A 1 -23.27 8.98 3.47
N THR A 2 -23.55 7.70 3.64
CA THR A 2 -23.09 6.93 4.80
C THR A 2 -21.59 6.61 4.67
N LEU A 3 -20.89 6.42 5.80
CA LEU A 3 -19.48 6.01 5.79
C LEU A 3 -19.28 4.75 4.92
N ALA A 4 -20.16 3.76 5.04
CA ALA A 4 -20.09 2.55 4.22
C ALA A 4 -20.12 2.83 2.71
N ALA A 5 -20.97 3.75 2.26
CA ALA A 5 -21.01 4.12 0.85
C ALA A 5 -19.71 4.79 0.40
N ILE A 6 -19.12 5.64 1.24
CA ILE A 6 -17.83 6.28 0.94
C ILE A 6 -16.73 5.21 0.82
N LEU A 7 -16.63 4.29 1.78
CA LEU A 7 -15.63 3.21 1.75
C LEU A 7 -15.77 2.35 0.49
N ILE A 8 -17.00 1.95 0.12
CA ILE A 8 -17.25 1.16 -1.10
C ILE A 8 -16.77 1.92 -2.36
N TRP A 9 -17.06 3.22 -2.45
CA TRP A 9 -16.58 4.05 -3.57
C TRP A 9 -15.05 4.08 -3.65
N TYR A 10 -14.37 4.30 -2.53
CA TYR A 10 -12.91 4.36 -2.50
C TYR A 10 -12.25 3.01 -2.80
N VAL A 11 -12.82 1.90 -2.34
CA VAL A 11 -12.41 0.55 -2.76
C VAL A 11 -12.53 0.40 -4.28
N GLY A 12 -13.65 0.81 -4.87
CA GLY A 12 -13.86 0.78 -6.33
C GLY A 12 -12.82 1.63 -7.08
N ILE A 13 -12.53 2.83 -6.60
CA ILE A 13 -11.51 3.71 -7.18
C ILE A 13 -10.12 3.08 -7.05
N GLY A 14 -9.78 2.45 -5.91
CA GLY A 14 -8.52 1.75 -5.70
C GLY A 14 -8.31 0.60 -6.70
N VAL A 15 -9.33 -0.22 -6.91
CA VAL A 15 -9.31 -1.30 -7.92
C VAL A 15 -9.13 -0.74 -9.33
N LEU A 16 -9.88 0.31 -9.71
CA LEU A 16 -9.76 0.93 -11.02
C LEU A 16 -8.37 1.55 -11.24
N ALA A 17 -7.80 2.18 -10.21
CA ALA A 17 -6.44 2.71 -10.26
C ALA A 17 -5.41 1.59 -10.47
N ALA A 18 -5.56 0.45 -9.78
CA ALA A 18 -4.69 -0.70 -9.95
C ALA A 18 -4.78 -1.28 -11.38
N ILE A 19 -5.99 -1.45 -11.91
CA ILE A 19 -6.20 -1.90 -13.29
C ILE A 19 -5.54 -0.93 -14.28
N GLY A 20 -5.73 0.38 -14.10
CA GLY A 20 -5.10 1.40 -14.93
C GLY A 20 -3.57 1.33 -14.87
N THR A 21 -3.02 1.21 -13.66
CA THR A 21 -1.57 1.08 -13.44
C THR A 21 -1.00 -0.16 -14.14
N VAL A 22 -1.65 -1.32 -14.01
CA VAL A 22 -1.25 -2.56 -14.68
C VAL A 22 -1.34 -2.41 -16.20
N THR A 23 -2.42 -1.81 -16.71
CA THR A 23 -2.60 -1.62 -18.15
C THR A 23 -1.48 -0.74 -18.74
N ILE A 24 -1.17 0.38 -18.07
CA ILE A 24 -0.13 1.30 -18.51
C ILE A 24 1.27 0.66 -18.42
N SER A 25 1.57 0.00 -17.29
CA SER A 25 2.88 -0.61 -17.08
C SER A 25 3.16 -1.70 -18.12
N ARG A 26 2.19 -2.55 -18.42
CA ARG A 26 2.33 -3.60 -19.45
C ARG A 26 2.47 -3.05 -20.85
N ALA A 27 1.87 -1.90 -21.14
CA ALA A 27 1.98 -1.25 -22.46
C ALA A 27 3.31 -0.52 -22.65
N ARG A 28 3.97 -0.10 -21.55
CA ARG A 28 5.13 0.80 -21.62
C ARG A 28 6.43 0.18 -21.14
N PHE A 29 6.39 -0.86 -20.31
CA PHE A 29 7.57 -1.43 -19.67
C PHE A 29 7.86 -2.86 -20.14
N SER A 30 9.15 -3.17 -20.31
CA SER A 30 9.59 -4.57 -20.38
C SER A 30 9.37 -5.26 -19.03
N PRO A 31 9.28 -6.60 -18.96
CA PRO A 31 9.06 -7.31 -17.70
C PRO A 31 10.05 -6.96 -16.59
N ARG A 32 11.32 -6.74 -16.94
CA ARG A 32 12.36 -6.35 -15.96
C ARG A 32 12.14 -4.93 -15.42
N VAL A 33 11.84 -3.99 -16.30
CA VAL A 33 11.56 -2.60 -15.91
C VAL A 33 10.29 -2.53 -15.06
N GLU A 34 9.25 -3.25 -15.47
CA GLU A 34 7.99 -3.37 -14.72
C GLU A 34 8.23 -3.86 -13.28
N HIS A 35 8.99 -4.95 -13.14
CA HIS A 35 9.33 -5.51 -11.84
C HIS A 35 10.08 -4.51 -10.96
N SER A 36 11.15 -3.89 -11.49
CA SER A 36 11.95 -2.91 -10.77
C SER A 36 11.13 -1.67 -10.39
N PHE A 37 10.26 -1.21 -11.29
CA PHE A 37 9.37 -0.09 -11.05
C PHE A 37 8.47 -0.34 -9.84
N PHE A 38 7.78 -1.47 -9.79
CA PHE A 38 6.87 -1.77 -8.69
C PHE A 38 7.61 -2.08 -7.38
N ALA A 39 8.79 -2.68 -7.45
CA ALA A 39 9.63 -2.90 -6.27
C ALA A 39 10.06 -1.57 -5.62
N LEU A 40 10.47 -0.60 -6.44
CA LEU A 40 10.85 0.72 -5.96
C LEU A 40 9.63 1.58 -5.58
N LEU A 41 8.49 1.40 -6.23
CA LEU A 41 7.26 2.14 -5.94
C LEU A 41 6.70 1.85 -4.53
N LEU A 42 6.92 0.66 -4.00
CA LEU A 42 6.52 0.33 -2.62
C LEU A 42 7.15 1.27 -1.59
N ILE A 43 8.36 1.78 -1.85
CA ILE A 43 9.09 2.67 -0.94
C ILE A 43 8.37 4.01 -0.74
N PRO A 44 8.09 4.82 -1.78
CA PRO A 44 7.38 6.08 -1.58
C PRO A 44 5.93 5.88 -1.13
N ILE A 45 5.25 4.79 -1.51
CA ILE A 45 3.91 4.47 -1.01
C ILE A 45 3.96 4.31 0.51
N ALA A 46 4.87 3.50 1.04
CA ALA A 46 5.03 3.33 2.48
C ALA A 46 5.48 4.63 3.18
N ALA A 47 6.35 5.42 2.56
CA ALA A 47 6.83 6.68 3.11
C ALA A 47 5.73 7.74 3.30
N MET A 48 4.57 7.60 2.63
CA MET A 48 3.42 8.49 2.85
C MET A 48 2.95 8.52 4.30
N TYR A 49 3.13 7.44 5.05
CA TYR A 49 2.81 7.41 6.49
C TYR A 49 3.68 8.38 7.31
N LEU A 50 4.93 8.63 6.90
CA LEU A 50 5.76 9.66 7.54
C LEU A 50 5.23 11.07 7.23
N VAL A 51 4.66 11.28 6.04
CA VAL A 51 3.99 12.54 5.71
C VAL A 51 2.74 12.73 6.57
N PHE A 52 1.96 11.66 6.77
CA PHE A 52 0.78 11.72 7.65
C PHE A 52 1.18 11.98 9.12
N VAL A 53 2.25 11.36 9.61
CA VAL A 53 2.81 11.68 10.94
C VAL A 53 3.17 13.15 11.05
N ALA A 54 3.80 13.72 10.03
CA ALA A 54 4.19 15.13 10.04
C ALA A 54 2.98 16.08 9.97
N TYR A 55 1.89 15.67 9.30
CA TYR A 55 0.72 16.52 9.07
C TYR A 55 -0.37 16.36 10.14
N PHE A 56 -0.65 15.13 10.57
CA PHE A 56 -1.72 14.81 11.51
C PHE A 56 -1.22 14.40 12.89
N GLY A 57 0.09 14.12 13.03
CA GLY A 57 0.66 13.59 14.26
C GLY A 57 0.70 14.64 15.37
N ASP A 58 0.42 14.18 16.58
CA ASP A 58 0.56 14.97 17.82
C ASP A 58 1.95 14.83 18.47
N GLY A 59 2.92 14.25 17.75
CA GLY A 59 4.28 13.97 18.23
C GLY A 59 4.39 12.66 19.05
N SER A 60 3.31 11.95 19.33
CA SER A 60 3.32 10.76 20.18
C SER A 60 3.51 9.44 19.41
N THR A 61 3.30 9.40 18.09
CA THR A 61 3.19 8.17 17.30
C THR A 61 4.19 7.97 16.14
N PRO A 62 5.38 8.61 16.09
CA PRO A 62 6.26 8.43 14.94
C PRO A 62 6.93 7.05 14.86
N ARG A 63 7.04 6.30 15.98
CA ARG A 63 7.81 5.07 16.03
C ARG A 63 7.19 3.90 15.26
N PRO A 64 5.90 3.54 15.44
CA PRO A 64 5.29 2.43 14.70
C PRO A 64 5.32 2.65 13.19
N GLU A 65 5.04 3.88 12.75
CA GLU A 65 5.06 4.25 11.34
C GLU A 65 6.47 4.16 10.74
N ALA A 66 7.47 4.67 11.46
CA ALA A 66 8.85 4.57 11.02
C ALA A 66 9.33 3.12 10.90
N TYR A 67 8.97 2.26 11.86
CA TYR A 67 9.29 0.83 11.77
C TYR A 67 8.59 0.16 10.59
N ALA A 68 7.31 0.44 10.36
CA ALA A 68 6.57 -0.08 9.22
C ALA A 68 7.21 0.36 7.89
N VAL A 69 7.56 1.64 7.77
CA VAL A 69 8.25 2.17 6.57
C VAL A 69 9.57 1.44 6.35
N VAL A 70 10.39 1.22 7.38
CA VAL A 70 11.64 0.47 7.25
C VAL A 70 11.39 -0.95 6.74
N VAL A 71 10.38 -1.64 7.27
CA VAL A 71 10.01 -3.00 6.80
C VAL A 71 9.63 -2.98 5.32
N PHE A 72 8.80 -2.03 4.89
CA PHE A 72 8.39 -1.93 3.48
C PHE A 72 9.52 -1.51 2.55
N VAL A 73 10.43 -0.64 2.99
CA VAL A 73 11.66 -0.33 2.26
C VAL A 73 12.50 -1.59 2.04
N VAL A 74 12.71 -2.38 3.09
CA VAL A 74 13.45 -3.65 3.00
C VAL A 74 12.75 -4.62 2.05
N LEU A 75 11.41 -4.77 2.15
CA LEU A 75 10.63 -5.63 1.25
C LEU A 75 10.70 -5.14 -0.20
N GLY A 76 10.64 -3.83 -0.44
CA GLY A 76 10.81 -3.25 -1.78
C GLY A 76 12.19 -3.54 -2.36
N LEU A 77 13.25 -3.29 -1.60
CA LEU A 77 14.63 -3.55 -2.04
C LEU A 77 14.91 -5.04 -2.28
N LEU A 78 14.48 -5.91 -1.37
CA LEU A 78 14.59 -7.37 -1.55
C LEU A 78 13.67 -7.85 -2.68
N GLY A 79 12.54 -7.19 -2.89
CA GLY A 79 11.60 -7.41 -3.97
C GLY A 79 12.26 -7.28 -5.35
N LEU A 80 13.27 -6.41 -5.52
CA LEU A 80 14.07 -6.32 -6.75
C LEU A 80 14.73 -7.65 -7.15
N ARG A 81 15.08 -8.46 -6.15
CA ARG A 81 15.74 -9.76 -6.38
C ARG A 81 14.75 -10.93 -6.31
N PHE A 82 13.76 -10.83 -5.47
CA PHE A 82 12.83 -11.89 -5.14
C PHE A 82 11.38 -11.44 -5.36
N PRO A 83 10.76 -11.71 -6.53
CA PRO A 83 9.40 -11.26 -6.82
C PRO A 83 8.34 -11.70 -5.80
N ALA A 84 8.57 -12.81 -5.08
CA ALA A 84 7.68 -13.25 -4.01
C ALA A 84 7.64 -12.27 -2.82
N LEU A 85 8.75 -11.60 -2.51
CA LEU A 85 8.81 -10.59 -1.45
C LEU A 85 8.09 -9.30 -1.87
N LEU A 86 8.03 -9.01 -3.16
CA LEU A 86 7.21 -7.90 -3.65
C LEU A 86 5.71 -8.20 -3.48
N VAL A 87 5.28 -9.43 -3.79
CA VAL A 87 3.90 -9.87 -3.51
C VAL A 87 3.57 -9.71 -2.03
N LEU A 88 4.47 -10.20 -1.16
CA LEU A 88 4.30 -10.09 0.29
C LEU A 88 4.27 -8.63 0.75
N GLY A 89 5.16 -7.79 0.21
CA GLY A 89 5.24 -6.37 0.55
C GLY A 89 3.93 -5.64 0.30
N TYR A 90 3.35 -5.77 -0.89
CA TYR A 90 2.06 -5.14 -1.20
C TYR A 90 0.90 -5.77 -0.42
N ALA A 91 0.89 -7.09 -0.21
CA ALA A 91 -0.14 -7.72 0.60
C ALA A 91 -0.14 -7.23 2.06
N LEU A 92 1.05 -7.09 2.66
CA LEU A 92 1.21 -6.57 4.01
C LEU A 92 0.92 -5.07 4.09
N HIS A 93 1.32 -4.29 3.06
CA HIS A 93 1.06 -2.85 3.02
C HIS A 93 -0.45 -2.58 2.96
N GLY A 94 -1.19 -3.27 2.09
CA GLY A 94 -2.65 -3.17 2.06
C GLY A 94 -3.31 -3.58 3.39
N GLY A 95 -2.74 -4.56 4.11
CA GLY A 95 -3.17 -4.89 5.48
C GLY A 95 -2.91 -3.77 6.49
N TRP A 96 -1.78 -3.07 6.34
CA TRP A 96 -1.41 -1.91 7.15
C TRP A 96 -2.37 -0.73 6.90
N ASP A 97 -2.70 -0.44 5.64
CA ASP A 97 -3.67 0.58 5.25
C ASP A 97 -5.05 0.30 5.84
N LEU A 98 -5.52 -0.95 5.72
CA LEU A 98 -6.80 -1.33 6.30
C LEU A 98 -6.81 -1.22 7.84
N ALA A 99 -5.70 -1.56 8.49
CA ALA A 99 -5.60 -1.42 9.94
C ALA A 99 -5.74 0.04 10.40
N HIS A 100 -5.16 1.00 9.64
CA HIS A 100 -5.35 2.43 9.88
C HIS A 100 -6.80 2.85 9.67
N GLU A 101 -7.40 2.47 8.55
CA GLU A 101 -8.80 2.80 8.23
C GLU A 101 -9.75 2.33 9.34
N VAL A 102 -9.62 1.06 9.77
CA VAL A 102 -10.46 0.48 10.81
C VAL A 102 -10.27 1.20 12.15
N ARG A 103 -9.02 1.51 12.53
CA ARG A 103 -8.76 2.13 13.82
C ARG A 103 -9.14 3.60 13.88
N VAL A 104 -8.86 4.35 12.82
CA VAL A 104 -9.11 5.80 12.80
C VAL A 104 -10.59 6.10 12.64
N HIS A 105 -11.29 5.37 11.77
CA HIS A 105 -12.66 5.73 11.39
C HIS A 105 -13.75 4.82 11.96
N LEU A 106 -13.44 3.60 12.37
CA LEU A 106 -14.39 2.66 12.94
C LEU A 106 -14.28 2.52 14.47
N GLY A 107 -13.38 3.30 15.09
CA GLY A 107 -13.37 3.58 16.52
C GLY A 107 -13.30 2.36 17.44
N THR A 108 -12.20 1.62 17.45
CA THR A 108 -11.91 0.68 18.53
C THR A 108 -11.21 1.45 19.66
N GLY A 109 -11.97 2.17 20.49
CA GLY A 109 -11.50 3.10 21.52
C GLY A 109 -10.38 2.57 22.42
N GLY A 110 -9.14 2.81 22.02
CA GLY A 110 -7.92 2.51 22.76
C GLY A 110 -6.83 3.51 22.41
N ALA A 111 -5.69 3.48 23.13
CA ALA A 111 -4.54 4.32 22.83
C ALA A 111 -4.22 4.25 21.33
N ARG A 112 -4.10 5.40 20.69
CA ARG A 112 -3.88 5.53 19.24
C ARG A 112 -2.42 5.19 18.89
N PRO A 113 -2.06 3.93 18.53
CA PRO A 113 -0.70 3.63 18.12
C PRO A 113 -0.41 4.01 16.67
N PHE A 114 -1.45 4.41 15.90
CA PHE A 114 -1.34 4.77 14.48
C PHE A 114 -1.67 6.24 14.26
N THR A 115 -1.03 6.84 13.27
CA THR A 115 -1.33 8.20 12.83
C THR A 115 -2.71 8.29 12.18
N ASP A 116 -3.34 9.45 12.27
CA ASP A 116 -4.57 9.72 11.52
C ASP A 116 -4.28 9.76 10.01
N ILE A 117 -5.23 9.32 9.21
CA ILE A 117 -5.17 9.30 7.74
C ILE A 117 -6.42 9.97 7.17
N PRO A 118 -6.38 10.47 5.92
CA PRO A 118 -7.58 10.99 5.25
C PRO A 118 -8.69 9.94 5.17
N LEU A 119 -9.95 10.40 5.24
CA LEU A 119 -11.12 9.53 5.18
C LEU A 119 -11.09 8.60 3.97
N ALA A 120 -11.27 7.31 4.20
CA ALA A 120 -11.30 6.25 3.19
C ALA A 120 -9.98 6.05 2.40
N TYR A 121 -8.90 6.74 2.79
CA TYR A 121 -7.58 6.58 2.17
C TYR A 121 -7.06 5.14 2.34
N GLY A 122 -7.17 4.59 3.54
CA GLY A 122 -6.75 3.22 3.83
C GLY A 122 -7.55 2.18 3.05
N ALA A 123 -8.86 2.41 2.86
CA ALA A 123 -9.70 1.53 2.04
C ALA A 123 -9.30 1.54 0.56
N PHE A 124 -8.99 2.74 0.02
CA PHE A 124 -8.47 2.91 -1.34
C PHE A 124 -7.14 2.17 -1.51
N CYS A 125 -6.16 2.44 -0.63
CA CYS A 125 -4.82 1.86 -0.73
C CYS A 125 -4.84 0.34 -0.53
N ALA A 126 -5.58 -0.17 0.45
CA ALA A 126 -5.73 -1.60 0.66
C ALA A 126 -6.28 -2.33 -0.59
N ALA A 127 -7.31 -1.77 -1.23
CA ALA A 127 -7.87 -2.33 -2.45
C ALA A 127 -6.87 -2.31 -3.62
N TYR A 128 -6.15 -1.21 -3.79
CA TYR A 128 -5.07 -1.08 -4.78
C TYR A 128 -3.98 -2.12 -4.54
N ASP A 129 -3.44 -2.18 -3.33
CA ASP A 129 -2.30 -3.02 -3.00
C ASP A 129 -2.61 -4.52 -3.07
N TRP A 130 -3.78 -4.95 -2.63
CA TRP A 130 -4.18 -6.35 -2.75
C TRP A 130 -4.43 -6.76 -4.20
N TRP A 131 -5.01 -5.87 -5.01
CA TRP A 131 -5.09 -6.11 -6.45
C TRP A 131 -3.70 -6.27 -7.07
N MET A 132 -2.77 -5.35 -6.73
CA MET A 132 -1.39 -5.40 -7.21
C MET A 132 -0.65 -6.66 -6.73
N ALA A 133 -0.81 -7.06 -5.47
CA ALA A 133 -0.25 -8.31 -4.95
C ALA A 133 -0.75 -9.53 -5.75
N GLY A 134 -2.04 -9.59 -6.07
CA GLY A 134 -2.63 -10.61 -6.93
C GLY A 134 -2.03 -10.60 -8.34
N TYR A 135 -1.89 -9.44 -8.95
CA TYR A 135 -1.23 -9.28 -10.25
C TYR A 135 0.22 -9.76 -10.20
N PHE A 136 1.01 -9.35 -9.22
CA PHE A 136 2.41 -9.76 -9.08
C PHE A 136 2.56 -11.26 -8.86
N PHE A 137 1.64 -11.85 -8.11
CA PHE A 137 1.62 -13.31 -7.93
C PHE A 137 1.50 -14.04 -9.26
N THR A 138 0.66 -13.58 -10.19
CA THR A 138 0.53 -14.16 -11.52
C THR A 138 1.75 -13.85 -12.41
N ARG A 139 2.36 -12.67 -12.23
CA ARG A 139 3.42 -12.16 -13.10
C ARG A 139 4.83 -12.63 -12.70
N ARG A 140 5.03 -13.10 -11.47
CA ARG A 140 6.35 -13.44 -10.90
C ARG A 140 7.20 -14.41 -11.71
N ALA A 141 6.57 -15.29 -12.49
CA ALA A 141 7.32 -16.23 -13.36
C ALA A 141 7.99 -15.52 -14.54
N ALA A 142 7.29 -14.54 -15.15
CA ALA A 142 7.82 -13.75 -16.26
C ALA A 142 8.96 -12.81 -15.81
N TRP A 143 8.99 -12.40 -14.54
CA TRP A 143 10.02 -11.54 -13.98
C TRP A 143 11.31 -12.27 -13.59
N ARG A 144 11.29 -13.60 -13.53
CA ARG A 144 12.47 -14.43 -13.24
C ARG A 144 13.34 -14.73 -14.45
N GLN A 145 12.89 -14.37 -15.65
CA GLN A 145 13.63 -14.53 -16.92
C GLN A 145 14.48 -13.29 -17.17
#